data_1e16882d8543cb887e668654f207384b
#
_entry.id   1e16882d8543cb887e668654f207384b
#
_cell.length_a   1.000
_cell.length_b   1.000
_cell.length_c   1.000
_cell.angle_alpha   90.00
_cell.angle_beta   90.00
_cell.angle_gamma   90.00
#
_symmetry.space_group_name_H-M   'P 1'
#
loop_
_entity.id
_entity.type
_entity.pdbx_description
1 polymer ?
#
loop_
_entity_poly.entity_id
_entity_poly.type
_entity_poly.pdbx_seq_one_letter_code
_entity_poly.pdbx_strand_id
1 'polypeptide(L)'
;SHALAYTLTTFFKLTSATSRVDTAAVAAAAVRAVVAQHEGLRASFRLAPAARPATVADGTRGGSVGGAAFDAPVFTVAGRPASGYDDIPVEVVRLPDAYTAEEAQAAAAAAAEALAEQPFDLMTGPLVRAMVVAHGASWAQVVICTHHSVSDGTSKSIFLRDLAAAYRALARGEAPRLPAPAVAYAGYARWQRKWLAQGEGERQLEYWAKQLEGAPEALRLPVDRERGEGDARFGAAGTVALEVPAAVAEGLREVARECGATVFMVLLAGLQCMLARQSGQEEMVVG
;
A
#
# COMPACT_ATOMS: atom_id res chain seq x y z
N SER A 1 -10.94 1.30 16.06
CA SER A 1 -11.00 1.31 14.60
C SER A 1 -9.64 0.97 13.98
N HIS A 2 -9.19 -0.28 14.10
CA HIS A 2 -7.96 -0.75 13.48
C HIS A 2 -8.04 -0.80 11.94
N ALA A 3 -9.25 -0.75 11.37
CA ALA A 3 -9.47 -0.89 9.93
C ALA A 3 -8.90 0.27 9.08
N LEU A 4 -8.71 1.46 9.67
CA LEU A 4 -8.17 2.63 8.96
C LEU A 4 -6.64 2.64 8.88
N ALA A 5 -5.94 1.95 9.80
CA ALA A 5 -4.47 1.94 9.86
C ALA A 5 -3.80 1.36 8.59
N TYR A 6 -4.55 0.58 7.81
CA TYR A 6 -4.07 -0.08 6.60
C TYR A 6 -4.67 0.48 5.31
N THR A 7 -5.27 1.68 5.36
CA THR A 7 -5.78 2.36 4.16
C THR A 7 -4.69 3.23 3.55
N LEU A 8 -4.34 2.94 2.30
CA LEU A 8 -3.42 3.74 1.49
C LEU A 8 -4.23 4.68 0.61
N THR A 9 -4.04 5.98 0.77
CA THR A 9 -4.69 7.00 -0.06
C THR A 9 -3.68 7.62 -1.02
N THR A 10 -4.07 7.74 -2.28
CA THR A 10 -3.23 8.31 -3.33
C THR A 10 -4.04 9.28 -4.16
N PHE A 11 -3.43 10.42 -4.47
CA PHE A 11 -4.04 11.50 -5.24
C PHE A 11 -3.32 11.71 -6.56
N PHE A 12 -4.09 11.91 -7.63
CA PHE A 12 -3.55 12.27 -8.95
C PHE A 12 -4.33 13.45 -9.49
N LYS A 13 -3.62 14.51 -9.86
CA LYS A 13 -4.20 15.66 -10.54
C LYS A 13 -4.13 15.45 -12.05
N LEU A 14 -5.24 15.58 -12.72
CA LEU A 14 -5.36 15.55 -14.17
C LEU A 14 -5.75 16.94 -14.67
N THR A 15 -5.00 17.46 -15.62
CA THR A 15 -5.32 18.69 -16.31
C THR A 15 -5.37 18.40 -17.79
N SER A 16 -6.46 18.80 -18.47
CA SER A 16 -6.57 18.70 -19.91
C SER A 16 -6.25 20.05 -20.55
N ALA A 17 -5.42 20.04 -21.56
CA ALA A 17 -5.14 21.24 -22.36
C ALA A 17 -6.24 21.58 -23.34
N THR A 18 -7.23 20.70 -23.52
CA THR A 18 -8.32 20.90 -24.48
C THR A 18 -9.67 20.64 -23.80
N SER A 19 -10.61 21.55 -23.95
CA SER A 19 -11.99 21.43 -23.45
C SER A 19 -12.87 20.44 -24.25
N ARG A 20 -12.28 19.65 -25.15
CA ARG A 20 -13.02 18.77 -26.07
C ARG A 20 -13.46 17.45 -25.44
N VAL A 21 -12.96 17.11 -24.25
CA VAL A 21 -13.19 15.81 -23.61
C VAL A 21 -13.63 16.03 -22.18
N ASP A 22 -14.66 15.34 -21.73
CA ASP A 22 -15.05 15.31 -20.32
C ASP A 22 -13.95 14.61 -19.50
N THR A 23 -13.05 15.42 -18.92
CA THR A 23 -11.90 14.95 -18.14
C THR A 23 -12.32 14.01 -17.01
N ALA A 24 -13.44 14.27 -16.35
CA ALA A 24 -13.93 13.45 -15.26
C ALA A 24 -14.44 12.08 -15.73
N ALA A 25 -15.23 12.06 -16.80
CA ALA A 25 -15.74 10.81 -17.36
C ALA A 25 -14.60 9.92 -17.87
N VAL A 26 -13.63 10.51 -18.57
CA VAL A 26 -12.45 9.79 -19.07
C VAL A 26 -11.57 9.30 -17.91
N ALA A 27 -11.38 10.10 -16.87
CA ALA A 27 -10.63 9.70 -15.68
C ALA A 27 -11.30 8.50 -14.98
N ALA A 28 -12.62 8.56 -14.78
CA ALA A 28 -13.36 7.46 -14.17
C ALA A 28 -13.27 6.17 -14.99
N ALA A 29 -13.42 6.26 -16.32
CA ALA A 29 -13.26 5.12 -17.20
C ALA A 29 -11.84 4.55 -17.18
N ALA A 30 -10.82 5.41 -17.11
CA ALA A 30 -9.43 4.98 -16.99
C ALA A 30 -9.15 4.24 -15.66
N VAL A 31 -9.69 4.73 -14.54
CA VAL A 31 -9.60 4.04 -13.25
C VAL A 31 -10.25 2.66 -13.33
N ARG A 32 -11.46 2.56 -13.89
CA ARG A 32 -12.15 1.28 -14.07
C ARG A 32 -11.32 0.30 -14.90
N ALA A 33 -10.70 0.76 -15.98
CA ALA A 33 -9.86 -0.06 -16.84
C ALA A 33 -8.64 -0.62 -16.05
N VAL A 34 -7.98 0.19 -15.20
CA VAL A 34 -6.86 -0.24 -14.38
C VAL A 34 -7.30 -1.26 -13.31
N VAL A 35 -8.42 -0.99 -12.61
CA VAL A 35 -8.94 -1.94 -11.60
C VAL A 35 -9.33 -3.27 -12.24
N ALA A 36 -9.94 -3.25 -13.42
CA ALA A 36 -10.28 -4.47 -14.15
C ALA A 36 -9.05 -5.26 -14.60
N GLN A 37 -7.94 -4.58 -14.90
CA GLN A 37 -6.68 -5.21 -15.32
C GLN A 37 -5.98 -5.94 -14.18
N HIS A 38 -5.95 -5.34 -12.98
CA HIS A 38 -5.21 -5.84 -11.83
C HIS A 38 -6.11 -6.68 -10.91
N GLU A 39 -5.90 -8.01 -10.89
CA GLU A 39 -6.73 -8.93 -10.09
C GLU A 39 -6.66 -8.64 -8.59
N GLY A 40 -5.52 -8.19 -8.07
CA GLY A 40 -5.36 -7.83 -6.66
C GLY A 40 -6.35 -6.77 -6.20
N LEU A 41 -6.68 -5.80 -7.07
CA LEU A 41 -7.65 -4.74 -6.75
C LEU A 41 -9.10 -5.23 -6.73
N ARG A 42 -9.37 -6.42 -7.27
CA ARG A 42 -10.69 -7.09 -7.28
C ARG A 42 -10.75 -8.25 -6.29
N ALA A 43 -9.79 -8.30 -5.37
CA ALA A 43 -9.69 -9.36 -4.39
C ALA A 43 -10.55 -9.11 -3.15
N SER A 44 -10.90 -10.20 -2.50
CA SER A 44 -11.42 -10.25 -1.13
C SER A 44 -10.75 -11.41 -0.38
N PHE A 45 -10.86 -11.41 0.93
CA PHE A 45 -10.33 -12.49 1.76
C PHE A 45 -11.48 -13.24 2.42
N ARG A 46 -11.37 -14.58 2.48
CA ARG A 46 -12.27 -15.42 3.23
C ARG A 46 -11.47 -16.23 4.23
N LEU A 47 -12.06 -16.50 5.38
CA LEU A 47 -11.50 -17.48 6.30
C LEU A 47 -11.92 -18.87 5.80
N ALA A 48 -10.94 -19.71 5.48
CA ALA A 48 -11.19 -21.11 5.21
C ALA A 48 -10.93 -21.91 6.49
N PRO A 49 -11.76 -22.93 6.79
CA PRO A 49 -11.48 -23.82 7.90
C PRO A 49 -10.05 -24.34 7.78
N ALA A 50 -9.31 -24.33 8.90
CA ALA A 50 -7.99 -24.88 8.94
C ALA A 50 -8.06 -26.34 8.45
N ALA A 51 -7.28 -26.67 7.42
CA ALA A 51 -7.15 -28.05 7.02
C ALA A 51 -6.69 -28.85 8.25
N ARG A 52 -7.50 -29.81 8.71
CA ARG A 52 -7.08 -30.71 9.79
C ARG A 52 -5.74 -31.29 9.37
N PRO A 53 -4.69 -31.23 10.21
CA PRO A 53 -3.46 -31.91 9.90
C PRO A 53 -3.83 -33.37 9.63
N ALA A 54 -3.43 -33.90 8.47
CA ALA A 54 -3.56 -35.33 8.19
C ALA A 54 -2.88 -36.03 9.38
N THR A 55 -3.62 -36.82 10.11
CA THR A 55 -3.07 -37.65 11.18
C THR A 55 -2.06 -38.57 10.54
N VAL A 56 -0.77 -38.24 10.67
CA VAL A 56 0.29 -39.16 10.33
C VAL A 56 0.19 -40.26 11.37
N ALA A 57 -0.32 -41.41 10.96
CA ALA A 57 -0.33 -42.63 11.72
C ALA A 57 1.10 -43.19 11.76
N ASP A 58 1.98 -42.53 12.49
CA ASP A 58 3.28 -43.06 12.85
C ASP A 58 3.69 -42.48 14.21
N GLY A 59 3.95 -43.39 15.15
CA GLY A 59 4.08 -43.19 16.58
C GLY A 59 5.36 -42.46 17.05
N THR A 60 5.86 -41.48 16.33
CA THR A 60 6.99 -40.65 16.78
C THR A 60 6.47 -39.36 17.42
N ARG A 61 6.67 -39.26 18.73
CA ARG A 61 6.44 -38.04 19.54
C ARG A 61 7.40 -36.93 19.14
N GLY A 62 7.08 -36.19 18.07
CA GLY A 62 7.61 -34.87 17.83
C GLY A 62 6.79 -33.86 18.60
N GLY A 63 7.41 -33.03 19.45
CA GLY A 63 6.75 -32.06 20.28
C GLY A 63 5.93 -31.07 19.44
N SER A 64 4.61 -31.26 19.44
CA SER A 64 3.64 -30.31 18.90
C SER A 64 3.58 -29.13 19.91
N VAL A 65 4.14 -28.00 19.54
CA VAL A 65 3.73 -26.74 20.12
C VAL A 65 2.27 -26.58 19.74
N GLY A 66 1.37 -26.65 20.74
CA GLY A 66 -0.08 -26.60 20.54
C GLY A 66 -0.52 -25.26 19.94
N GLY A 67 -0.43 -25.14 18.63
CA GLY A 67 -1.03 -24.08 17.87
C GLY A 67 -2.51 -24.42 17.64
N ALA A 68 -3.41 -23.64 18.22
CA ALA A 68 -4.80 -23.67 17.81
C ALA A 68 -4.87 -23.56 16.29
N ALA A 69 -5.62 -24.44 15.64
CA ALA A 69 -5.82 -24.39 14.20
C ALA A 69 -6.68 -23.14 13.91
N PHE A 70 -6.03 -22.04 13.57
CA PHE A 70 -6.73 -20.84 13.13
C PHE A 70 -7.15 -21.01 11.67
N ASP A 71 -8.37 -20.55 11.36
CA ASP A 71 -8.82 -20.46 9.97
C ASP A 71 -7.85 -19.63 9.15
N ALA A 72 -7.36 -20.18 8.06
CA ALA A 72 -6.40 -19.50 7.21
C ALA A 72 -7.09 -18.52 6.25
N PRO A 73 -6.58 -17.29 6.05
CA PRO A 73 -7.13 -16.40 5.06
C PRO A 73 -6.90 -16.95 3.65
N VAL A 74 -7.96 -16.99 2.87
CA VAL A 74 -7.93 -17.38 1.45
C VAL A 74 -8.23 -16.17 0.59
N PHE A 75 -7.31 -15.89 -0.31
CA PHE A 75 -7.43 -14.84 -1.31
C PHE A 75 -8.38 -15.29 -2.43
N THR A 76 -9.44 -14.54 -2.64
CA THR A 76 -10.43 -14.79 -3.68
C THR A 76 -10.46 -13.60 -4.63
N VAL A 77 -10.39 -13.87 -5.93
CA VAL A 77 -10.45 -12.82 -6.96
C VAL A 77 -11.82 -12.85 -7.63
N ALA A 78 -12.53 -11.73 -7.62
CA ALA A 78 -13.72 -11.58 -8.43
C ALA A 78 -13.38 -11.66 -9.91
N GLY A 79 -14.23 -12.28 -10.70
CA GLY A 79 -14.08 -12.36 -12.15
C GLY A 79 -13.91 -10.99 -12.79
N ARG A 80 -13.30 -10.95 -13.98
CA ARG A 80 -13.31 -9.71 -14.78
C ARG A 80 -14.76 -9.46 -15.22
N PRO A 81 -15.27 -8.22 -15.05
CA PRO A 81 -16.65 -7.93 -15.44
C PRO A 81 -16.90 -8.25 -16.92
N ALA A 82 -17.95 -9.00 -17.20
CA ALA A 82 -18.29 -9.39 -18.58
C ALA A 82 -18.81 -8.21 -19.41
N SER A 83 -19.42 -7.21 -18.77
CA SER A 83 -19.93 -5.96 -19.32
C SER A 83 -18.85 -4.91 -19.63
N GLY A 84 -17.56 -5.26 -19.46
CA GLY A 84 -16.46 -4.31 -19.58
C GLY A 84 -16.05 -3.73 -18.22
N TYR A 85 -15.86 -2.40 -18.15
CA TYR A 85 -15.32 -1.75 -16.94
C TYR A 85 -16.38 -1.04 -16.09
N ASP A 86 -17.63 -0.99 -16.57
CA ASP A 86 -18.68 -0.12 -16.00
C ASP A 86 -19.20 -0.58 -14.64
N ASP A 87 -19.07 -1.87 -14.32
CA ASP A 87 -19.48 -2.45 -13.02
C ASP A 87 -18.54 -2.10 -11.86
N ILE A 88 -17.41 -1.45 -12.13
CA ILE A 88 -16.47 -1.03 -11.08
C ILE A 88 -16.92 0.35 -10.58
N PRO A 89 -17.30 0.47 -9.29
CA PRO A 89 -17.80 1.73 -8.77
C PRO A 89 -16.68 2.76 -8.69
N VAL A 90 -16.84 3.85 -9.44
CA VAL A 90 -16.03 5.06 -9.37
C VAL A 90 -16.97 6.22 -9.22
N GLU A 91 -16.94 6.85 -8.07
CA GLU A 91 -17.74 8.03 -7.80
C GLU A 91 -17.22 9.23 -8.58
N VAL A 92 -18.11 10.02 -9.19
CA VAL A 92 -17.72 11.26 -9.87
C VAL A 92 -18.44 12.42 -9.20
N VAL A 93 -17.70 13.25 -8.52
CA VAL A 93 -18.17 14.46 -7.83
C VAL A 93 -17.84 15.66 -8.72
N ARG A 94 -18.85 16.39 -9.15
CA ARG A 94 -18.68 17.63 -9.90
C ARG A 94 -18.90 18.82 -8.95
N LEU A 95 -17.87 19.63 -8.78
CA LEU A 95 -17.92 20.82 -7.96
C LEU A 95 -18.62 21.95 -8.74
N PRO A 96 -19.28 22.88 -8.03
CA PRO A 96 -19.88 24.05 -8.65
C PRO A 96 -18.85 24.88 -9.43
N ASP A 97 -19.23 25.35 -10.63
CA ASP A 97 -18.36 26.20 -11.47
C ASP A 97 -18.02 27.54 -10.80
N ALA A 98 -18.84 27.96 -9.84
CA ALA A 98 -18.63 29.19 -9.07
C ALA A 98 -17.45 29.10 -8.07
N TYR A 99 -16.94 27.89 -7.79
CA TYR A 99 -15.81 27.74 -6.86
C TYR A 99 -14.55 28.33 -7.46
N THR A 100 -13.77 29.00 -6.62
CA THR A 100 -12.40 29.34 -6.94
C THR A 100 -11.52 28.07 -7.01
N ALA A 101 -10.34 28.17 -7.54
CA ALA A 101 -9.39 27.05 -7.57
C ALA A 101 -9.02 26.54 -6.16
N GLU A 102 -8.94 27.44 -5.19
CA GLU A 102 -8.67 27.11 -3.78
C GLU A 102 -9.84 26.39 -3.13
N GLU A 103 -11.06 26.87 -3.32
CA GLU A 103 -12.28 26.21 -2.82
C GLU A 103 -12.45 24.81 -3.44
N ALA A 104 -12.21 24.68 -4.74
CA ALA A 104 -12.26 23.40 -5.41
C ALA A 104 -11.20 22.41 -4.88
N GLN A 105 -9.99 22.89 -4.59
CA GLN A 105 -8.93 22.06 -4.02
C GLN A 105 -9.24 21.67 -2.57
N ALA A 106 -9.79 22.57 -1.77
CA ALA A 106 -10.21 22.29 -0.39
C ALA A 106 -11.36 21.26 -0.37
N ALA A 107 -12.37 21.44 -1.23
CA ALA A 107 -13.48 20.51 -1.35
C ALA A 107 -13.01 19.10 -1.80
N ALA A 108 -12.07 19.04 -2.74
CA ALA A 108 -11.48 17.77 -3.18
C ALA A 108 -10.67 17.09 -2.07
N ALA A 109 -9.96 17.85 -1.25
CA ALA A 109 -9.23 17.32 -0.10
C ALA A 109 -10.19 16.75 0.95
N ALA A 110 -11.25 17.48 1.28
CA ALA A 110 -12.28 17.01 2.23
C ALA A 110 -13.00 15.75 1.74
N ALA A 111 -13.35 15.69 0.45
CA ALA A 111 -13.95 14.49 -0.15
C ALA A 111 -13.00 13.28 -0.11
N ALA A 112 -11.72 13.51 -0.32
CA ALA A 112 -10.70 12.48 -0.25
C ALA A 112 -10.50 11.95 1.18
N GLU A 113 -10.52 12.83 2.18
CA GLU A 113 -10.45 12.45 3.60
C GLU A 113 -11.66 11.62 4.01
N ALA A 114 -12.87 12.06 3.65
CA ALA A 114 -14.09 11.31 3.89
C ALA A 114 -14.09 9.91 3.23
N LEU A 115 -13.51 9.78 2.03
CA LEU A 115 -13.35 8.48 1.37
C LEU A 115 -12.34 7.59 2.10
N ALA A 116 -11.25 8.17 2.60
CA ALA A 116 -10.18 7.46 3.31
C ALA A 116 -10.62 6.95 4.69
N GLU A 117 -11.52 7.67 5.35
CA GLU A 117 -12.05 7.32 6.68
C GLU A 117 -13.02 6.13 6.66
N GLN A 118 -13.52 5.72 5.49
CA GLN A 118 -14.41 4.58 5.40
C GLN A 118 -13.61 3.28 5.59
N PRO A 119 -14.02 2.38 6.52
CA PRO A 119 -13.34 1.10 6.72
C PRO A 119 -13.56 0.16 5.54
N PHE A 120 -12.56 -0.65 5.19
CA PHE A 120 -12.70 -1.73 4.24
C PHE A 120 -13.22 -3.00 4.93
N ASP A 121 -14.19 -3.67 4.31
CA ASP A 121 -14.54 -5.04 4.66
C ASP A 121 -13.71 -6.01 3.81
N LEU A 122 -12.77 -6.69 4.46
CA LEU A 122 -11.88 -7.63 3.79
C LEU A 122 -12.60 -8.84 3.22
N MET A 123 -13.75 -9.21 3.79
CA MET A 123 -14.49 -10.41 3.43
C MET A 123 -15.32 -10.21 2.17
N THR A 124 -15.95 -9.06 2.04
CA THR A 124 -16.84 -8.77 0.90
C THR A 124 -16.11 -8.02 -0.21
N GLY A 125 -15.15 -7.15 0.12
CA GLY A 125 -14.50 -6.28 -0.86
C GLY A 125 -15.49 -5.28 -1.50
N PRO A 126 -15.13 -4.60 -2.57
CA PRO A 126 -13.80 -4.50 -3.15
C PRO A 126 -12.82 -3.78 -2.21
N LEU A 127 -11.53 -4.12 -2.28
CA LEU A 127 -10.47 -3.52 -1.44
C LEU A 127 -9.82 -2.31 -2.10
N VAL A 128 -10.54 -1.70 -3.02
CA VAL A 128 -10.24 -0.43 -3.69
C VAL A 128 -11.50 0.41 -3.75
N ARG A 129 -11.36 1.69 -3.48
CA ARG A 129 -12.38 2.71 -3.74
C ARG A 129 -11.75 3.82 -4.55
N ALA A 130 -12.51 4.39 -5.44
CA ALA A 130 -12.06 5.46 -6.29
C ALA A 130 -13.10 6.56 -6.40
N MET A 131 -12.63 7.80 -6.41
CA MET A 131 -13.42 8.98 -6.63
C MET A 131 -12.72 9.89 -7.63
N VAL A 132 -13.48 10.53 -8.49
CA VAL A 132 -13.00 11.60 -9.35
C VAL A 132 -13.73 12.87 -8.96
N VAL A 133 -13.01 13.84 -8.44
CA VAL A 133 -13.52 15.17 -8.15
C VAL A 133 -13.15 16.09 -9.30
N ALA A 134 -14.14 16.70 -9.94
CA ALA A 134 -13.92 17.57 -11.09
C ALA A 134 -14.44 18.99 -10.84
N HIS A 135 -13.74 19.98 -11.40
CA HIS A 135 -14.13 21.37 -11.41
C HIS A 135 -13.92 21.97 -12.80
N GLY A 136 -14.99 22.45 -13.40
CA GLY A 136 -15.00 22.85 -14.80
C GLY A 136 -14.71 21.68 -15.75
N ALA A 137 -14.30 22.00 -16.98
CA ALA A 137 -14.08 20.99 -18.02
C ALA A 137 -12.67 20.40 -18.03
N SER A 138 -11.68 21.11 -17.46
CA SER A 138 -10.25 20.81 -17.67
C SER A 138 -9.50 20.30 -16.41
N TRP A 139 -10.14 20.33 -15.26
CA TRP A 139 -9.51 19.91 -14.01
C TRP A 139 -10.26 18.73 -13.37
N ALA A 140 -9.52 17.72 -13.01
CA ALA A 140 -10.02 16.62 -12.19
C ALA A 140 -8.94 16.11 -11.25
N GLN A 141 -9.35 15.72 -10.05
CA GLN A 141 -8.51 15.00 -9.10
C GLN A 141 -9.03 13.58 -8.94
N VAL A 142 -8.18 12.61 -9.21
CA VAL A 142 -8.48 11.20 -8.96
C VAL A 142 -7.98 10.85 -7.57
N VAL A 143 -8.85 10.30 -6.76
CA VAL A 143 -8.55 9.79 -5.41
C VAL A 143 -8.71 8.28 -5.45
N ILE A 144 -7.69 7.57 -5.00
CA ILE A 144 -7.70 6.11 -4.89
C ILE A 144 -7.38 5.74 -3.45
N CYS A 145 -8.28 5.00 -2.82
CA CYS A 145 -8.06 4.38 -1.52
C CYS A 145 -7.98 2.87 -1.72
N THR A 146 -6.91 2.25 -1.23
CA THR A 146 -6.72 0.80 -1.27
C THR A 146 -6.39 0.27 0.11
N HIS A 147 -6.82 -0.96 0.40
CA HIS A 147 -6.34 -1.64 1.59
C HIS A 147 -4.92 -2.16 1.37
N HIS A 148 -4.06 -2.05 2.37
CA HIS A 148 -2.63 -2.41 2.26
C HIS A 148 -2.37 -3.90 1.98
N SER A 149 -3.38 -4.77 2.17
CA SER A 149 -3.29 -6.20 1.80
C SER A 149 -3.25 -6.44 0.29
N VAL A 150 -3.66 -5.47 -0.53
CA VAL A 150 -3.73 -5.60 -2.01
C VAL A 150 -2.88 -4.57 -2.75
N SER A 151 -2.23 -3.67 -2.05
CA SER A 151 -1.35 -2.66 -2.66
C SER A 151 -0.25 -2.20 -1.71
N ASP A 152 0.83 -1.68 -2.26
CA ASP A 152 2.00 -1.13 -1.57
C ASP A 152 2.57 0.09 -2.31
N GLY A 153 3.73 0.57 -1.90
CA GLY A 153 4.41 1.70 -2.53
C GLY A 153 4.74 1.45 -4.01
N THR A 154 5.14 0.24 -4.37
CA THR A 154 5.44 -0.14 -5.76
C THR A 154 4.17 -0.19 -6.61
N SER A 155 3.08 -0.70 -6.05
CA SER A 155 1.76 -0.76 -6.68
C SER A 155 1.26 0.61 -7.11
N LYS A 156 1.54 1.67 -6.32
CA LYS A 156 1.20 3.05 -6.64
C LYS A 156 1.82 3.51 -7.97
N SER A 157 3.09 3.22 -8.20
CA SER A 157 3.80 3.58 -9.43
C SER A 157 3.25 2.85 -10.65
N ILE A 158 2.93 1.55 -10.49
CA ILE A 158 2.30 0.74 -11.53
C ILE A 158 0.92 1.29 -11.86
N PHE A 159 0.11 1.56 -10.84
CA PHE A 159 -1.23 2.12 -11.00
C PHE A 159 -1.19 3.45 -11.77
N LEU A 160 -0.30 4.37 -11.39
CA LEU A 160 -0.16 5.67 -12.04
C LEU A 160 0.25 5.53 -13.52
N ARG A 161 1.21 4.67 -13.82
CA ARG A 161 1.64 4.37 -15.19
C ARG A 161 0.47 3.89 -16.05
N ASP A 162 -0.28 2.92 -15.54
CA ASP A 162 -1.38 2.30 -16.25
C ASP A 162 -2.58 3.24 -16.36
N LEU A 163 -2.86 4.05 -15.32
CA LEU A 163 -3.86 5.11 -15.35
C LEU A 163 -3.54 6.15 -16.43
N ALA A 164 -2.30 6.60 -16.51
CA ALA A 164 -1.89 7.56 -17.52
C ALA A 164 -1.98 7.00 -18.95
N ALA A 165 -1.70 5.71 -19.13
CA ALA A 165 -1.84 5.03 -20.40
C ALA A 165 -3.32 4.89 -20.81
N ALA A 166 -4.16 4.43 -19.88
CA ALA A 166 -5.61 4.29 -20.10
C ALA A 166 -6.27 5.63 -20.39
N TYR A 167 -5.95 6.66 -19.59
CA TYR A 167 -6.50 8.01 -19.78
C TYR A 167 -6.16 8.56 -21.18
N ARG A 168 -4.90 8.44 -21.60
CA ARG A 168 -4.47 8.93 -22.93
C ARG A 168 -5.18 8.21 -24.08
N ALA A 169 -5.39 6.91 -23.99
CA ALA A 169 -6.13 6.16 -25.01
C ALA A 169 -7.59 6.61 -25.06
N LEU A 170 -8.28 6.62 -23.92
CA LEU A 170 -9.67 7.01 -23.81
C LEU A 170 -9.92 8.47 -24.23
N ALA A 171 -9.01 9.39 -23.93
CA ALA A 171 -9.11 10.78 -24.37
C ALA A 171 -9.02 10.93 -25.90
N ARG A 172 -8.47 9.94 -26.62
CA ARG A 172 -8.48 9.84 -28.08
C ARG A 172 -9.64 9.02 -28.66
N GLY A 173 -10.54 8.53 -27.79
CA GLY A 173 -11.62 7.64 -28.19
C GLY A 173 -11.17 6.20 -28.51
N GLU A 174 -9.98 5.81 -28.06
CA GLU A 174 -9.40 4.49 -28.26
C GLU A 174 -9.62 3.59 -27.04
N ALA A 175 -9.79 2.29 -27.26
CA ALA A 175 -9.82 1.33 -26.16
C ALA A 175 -8.46 1.23 -25.47
N PRO A 176 -8.39 1.27 -24.11
CA PRO A 176 -7.13 1.17 -23.40
C PRO A 176 -6.53 -0.22 -23.54
N ARG A 177 -5.26 -0.29 -23.93
CA ARG A 177 -4.47 -1.51 -23.99
C ARG A 177 -3.41 -1.47 -22.89
N LEU A 178 -3.74 -2.06 -21.74
CA LEU A 178 -2.83 -2.13 -20.62
C LEU A 178 -2.00 -3.41 -20.69
N PRO A 179 -0.70 -3.37 -20.30
CA PRO A 179 0.14 -4.57 -20.29
C PRO A 179 -0.42 -5.59 -19.30
N ALA A 180 -0.57 -6.83 -19.76
CA ALA A 180 -0.93 -7.92 -18.86
C ALA A 180 0.23 -8.19 -17.89
N PRO A 181 -0.04 -8.42 -16.59
CA PRO A 181 0.98 -8.89 -15.66
C PRO A 181 1.59 -10.20 -16.16
N ALA A 182 2.93 -10.32 -16.09
CA ALA A 182 3.62 -11.55 -16.50
C ALA A 182 3.19 -12.77 -15.66
N VAL A 183 2.84 -12.51 -14.39
CA VAL A 183 2.33 -13.51 -13.44
C VAL A 183 1.16 -12.90 -12.68
N ALA A 184 0.06 -13.62 -12.62
CA ALA A 184 -1.07 -13.27 -11.77
C ALA A 184 -0.71 -13.42 -10.28
N TYR A 185 -1.22 -12.54 -9.42
CA TYR A 185 -0.88 -12.55 -7.99
C TYR A 185 -1.20 -13.89 -7.31
N ALA A 186 -2.32 -14.51 -7.63
CA ALA A 186 -2.68 -15.83 -7.13
C ALA A 186 -1.67 -16.92 -7.54
N GLY A 187 -1.08 -16.80 -8.74
CA GLY A 187 0.01 -17.66 -9.23
C GLY A 187 1.28 -17.47 -8.40
N TYR A 188 1.66 -16.22 -8.18
CA TYR A 188 2.81 -15.86 -7.33
C TYR A 188 2.63 -16.38 -5.89
N ALA A 189 1.48 -16.16 -5.27
CA ALA A 189 1.22 -16.60 -3.90
C ALA A 189 1.32 -18.12 -3.74
N ARG A 190 0.82 -18.89 -4.72
CA ARG A 190 0.96 -20.36 -4.74
C ARG A 190 2.42 -20.79 -4.91
N TRP A 191 3.15 -20.14 -5.81
CA TRP A 191 4.58 -20.38 -6.00
C TRP A 191 5.36 -20.10 -4.74
N GLN A 192 5.16 -18.93 -4.11
CA GLN A 192 5.87 -18.53 -2.89
C GLN A 192 5.64 -19.53 -1.74
N ARG A 193 4.38 -19.93 -1.51
CA ARG A 193 4.06 -20.95 -0.48
C ARG A 193 4.79 -22.27 -0.74
N LYS A 194 4.79 -22.73 -2.00
CA LYS A 194 5.48 -23.96 -2.37
C LYS A 194 6.99 -23.83 -2.17
N TRP A 195 7.57 -22.72 -2.58
CA TRP A 195 8.99 -22.45 -2.46
C TRP A 195 9.44 -22.40 -0.99
N LEU A 196 8.69 -21.70 -0.13
CA LEU A 196 8.97 -21.67 1.30
C LEU A 196 8.87 -23.08 1.94
N ALA A 197 7.85 -23.86 1.56
CA ALA A 197 7.64 -25.22 2.08
C ALA A 197 8.68 -26.24 1.60
N GLN A 198 9.50 -25.93 0.61
CA GLN A 198 10.59 -26.76 0.11
C GLN A 198 11.92 -26.61 0.90
N GLY A 199 11.86 -26.06 2.11
CA GLY A 199 13.01 -25.85 3.00
C GLY A 199 13.57 -24.43 3.00
N GLU A 200 13.18 -23.60 2.05
CA GLU A 200 13.67 -22.21 1.99
C GLU A 200 13.20 -21.38 3.18
N GLY A 201 11.96 -21.61 3.66
CA GLY A 201 11.45 -20.96 4.84
C GLY A 201 12.28 -21.26 6.10
N GLU A 202 12.62 -22.54 6.30
CA GLU A 202 13.46 -22.99 7.41
C GLU A 202 14.86 -22.40 7.33
N ARG A 203 15.47 -22.44 6.13
CA ARG A 203 16.81 -21.86 5.91
C ARG A 203 16.88 -20.36 6.22
N GLN A 204 15.87 -19.59 5.79
CA GLN A 204 15.81 -18.15 6.06
C GLN A 204 15.54 -17.88 7.53
N LEU A 205 14.67 -18.65 8.17
CA LEU A 205 14.35 -18.49 9.59
C LEU A 205 15.58 -18.76 10.46
N GLU A 206 16.35 -19.80 10.17
CA GLU A 206 17.60 -20.11 10.85
C GLU A 206 18.64 -18.97 10.71
N TYR A 207 18.77 -18.42 9.50
CA TYR A 207 19.64 -17.27 9.26
C TYR A 207 19.24 -16.07 10.12
N TRP A 208 17.96 -15.71 10.12
CA TRP A 208 17.49 -14.53 10.86
C TRP A 208 17.49 -14.76 12.37
N ALA A 209 17.18 -15.95 12.85
CA ALA A 209 17.30 -16.30 14.27
C ALA A 209 18.74 -16.07 14.79
N LYS A 210 19.72 -16.53 14.01
CA LYS A 210 21.15 -16.32 14.33
C LYS A 210 21.55 -14.83 14.21
N GLN A 211 21.06 -14.13 13.16
CA GLN A 211 21.41 -12.73 12.92
C GLN A 211 20.85 -11.80 14.00
N LEU A 212 19.71 -12.12 14.58
CA LEU A 212 19.02 -11.33 15.59
C LEU A 212 19.25 -11.86 17.02
N GLU A 213 20.12 -12.85 17.20
CA GLU A 213 20.46 -13.40 18.51
C GLU A 213 21.05 -12.30 19.41
N GLY A 214 20.43 -12.09 20.59
CA GLY A 214 20.84 -11.05 21.51
C GLY A 214 20.43 -9.62 21.16
N ALA A 215 19.75 -9.42 20.03
CA ALA A 215 19.26 -8.10 19.65
C ALA A 215 18.29 -7.53 20.69
N PRO A 216 18.36 -6.22 21.02
CA PRO A 216 17.46 -5.62 21.99
C PRO A 216 16.02 -5.65 21.51
N GLU A 217 15.09 -6.03 22.38
CA GLU A 217 13.65 -6.09 22.06
C GLU A 217 13.05 -4.72 21.77
N ALA A 218 13.59 -3.67 22.40
CA ALA A 218 13.08 -2.31 22.24
C ALA A 218 14.19 -1.27 22.33
N LEU A 219 13.98 -0.18 21.58
CA LEU A 219 14.80 1.02 21.67
C LEU A 219 14.29 1.89 22.83
N ARG A 220 15.17 2.22 23.79
CA ARG A 220 14.85 3.02 24.99
C ARG A 220 14.98 4.51 24.68
N LEU A 221 14.04 5.05 23.93
CA LEU A 221 14.01 6.49 23.71
C LEU A 221 13.47 7.23 24.95
N PRO A 222 13.95 8.47 25.22
CA PRO A 222 13.37 9.29 26.26
C PRO A 222 11.90 9.59 25.93
N VAL A 223 11.02 9.21 26.81
CA VAL A 223 9.57 9.41 26.68
C VAL A 223 9.04 10.16 27.89
N ASP A 224 8.07 11.04 27.70
CA ASP A 224 7.44 11.76 28.81
C ASP A 224 6.57 10.87 29.70
N ARG A 225 6.14 9.73 29.16
CA ARG A 225 5.31 8.73 29.87
C ARG A 225 5.73 7.34 29.43
N GLU A 226 5.88 6.44 30.38
CA GLU A 226 6.04 5.02 30.08
C GLU A 226 4.79 4.45 29.43
N ARG A 227 4.96 3.61 28.41
CA ARG A 227 3.87 2.86 27.81
C ARG A 227 3.42 1.78 28.81
N GLY A 228 2.21 1.92 29.36
CA GLY A 228 1.60 0.88 30.18
C GLY A 228 1.25 -0.38 29.34
N GLU A 229 1.29 -1.55 29.97
CA GLU A 229 0.75 -2.78 29.39
C GLU A 229 -0.73 -2.54 29.03
N GLY A 230 -1.07 -2.63 27.75
CA GLY A 230 -2.42 -2.39 27.24
C GLY A 230 -2.63 -1.03 26.56
N ASP A 231 -1.66 -0.13 26.58
CA ASP A 231 -1.70 1.16 25.87
C ASP A 231 -1.32 1.01 24.38
N ALA A 232 -1.62 -0.15 23.79
CA ALA A 232 -1.64 -0.34 22.35
C ALA A 232 -2.78 0.49 21.72
N ARG A 233 -2.85 1.76 22.06
CA ARG A 233 -3.59 2.73 21.29
C ARG A 233 -2.81 2.90 20.00
N PHE A 234 -3.28 2.24 18.97
CA PHE A 234 -3.02 2.70 17.62
C PHE A 234 -3.62 4.12 17.53
N GLY A 235 -2.88 5.08 18.07
CA GLY A 235 -3.25 6.47 18.04
C GLY A 235 -3.24 6.99 16.61
N ALA A 236 -3.84 8.12 16.39
CA ALA A 236 -3.74 8.82 15.11
C ALA A 236 -2.26 9.02 14.77
N ALA A 237 -1.85 8.60 13.58
CA ALA A 237 -0.52 8.86 13.08
C ALA A 237 -0.38 10.36 12.76
N GLY A 238 0.71 10.95 13.21
CA GLY A 238 1.08 12.32 12.85
C GLY A 238 2.18 12.33 11.81
N THR A 239 2.23 13.40 11.01
CA THR A 239 3.30 13.63 10.06
C THR A 239 4.06 14.89 10.45
N VAL A 240 5.38 14.76 10.58
CA VAL A 240 6.27 15.91 10.78
C VAL A 240 7.11 16.07 9.51
N ALA A 241 6.96 17.20 8.84
CA ALA A 241 7.76 17.52 7.67
C ALA A 241 9.18 17.95 8.10
N LEU A 242 10.18 17.36 7.50
CA LEU A 242 11.57 17.74 7.65
C LEU A 242 12.12 18.22 6.30
N GLU A 243 12.55 19.47 6.27
CA GLU A 243 13.24 20.03 5.11
C GLU A 243 14.74 19.96 5.31
N VAL A 244 15.43 19.27 4.40
CA VAL A 244 16.90 19.22 4.38
C VAL A 244 17.42 20.34 3.48
N PRO A 245 18.16 21.32 4.01
CA PRO A 245 18.72 22.41 3.21
C PRO A 245 19.57 21.88 2.06
N ALA A 246 19.51 22.55 0.91
CA ALA A 246 20.21 22.11 -0.30
C ALA A 246 21.72 21.87 -0.08
N ALA A 247 22.38 22.74 0.69
CA ALA A 247 23.80 22.59 1.01
C ALA A 247 24.08 21.30 1.83
N VAL A 248 23.20 20.96 2.77
CA VAL A 248 23.32 19.72 3.56
C VAL A 248 23.05 18.50 2.67
N ALA A 249 22.04 18.58 1.80
CA ALA A 249 21.73 17.52 0.84
C ALA A 249 22.89 17.24 -0.11
N GLU A 250 23.61 18.28 -0.56
CA GLU A 250 24.80 18.12 -1.39
C GLU A 250 25.95 17.50 -0.61
N GLY A 251 26.23 17.95 0.61
CA GLY A 251 27.23 17.33 1.47
C GLY A 251 26.96 15.85 1.73
N LEU A 252 25.70 15.46 1.96
CA LEU A 252 25.32 14.04 2.10
C LEU A 252 25.62 13.21 0.84
N ARG A 253 25.38 13.79 -0.36
CA ARG A 253 25.72 13.13 -1.65
C ARG A 253 27.23 13.00 -1.82
N GLU A 254 28.00 13.98 -1.37
CA GLU A 254 29.46 13.97 -1.41
C GLU A 254 30.04 12.87 -0.51
N VAL A 255 29.59 12.80 0.74
CA VAL A 255 29.96 11.71 1.68
C VAL A 255 29.58 10.34 1.11
N ALA A 256 28.40 10.20 0.54
CA ALA A 256 27.96 8.94 -0.09
C ALA A 256 28.93 8.53 -1.21
N ARG A 257 29.32 9.45 -2.06
CA ARG A 257 30.25 9.22 -3.18
C ARG A 257 31.66 8.85 -2.67
N GLU A 258 32.16 9.56 -1.70
CA GLU A 258 33.49 9.29 -1.10
C GLU A 258 33.57 7.92 -0.43
N CYS A 259 32.49 7.51 0.25
CA CYS A 259 32.40 6.22 0.94
C CYS A 259 31.96 5.06 0.03
N GLY A 260 31.69 5.29 -1.26
CA GLY A 260 31.10 4.26 -2.13
C GLY A 260 29.73 3.76 -1.66
N ALA A 261 28.99 4.61 -0.95
CA ALA A 261 27.70 4.31 -0.33
C ALA A 261 26.54 5.00 -1.07
N THR A 262 25.31 4.61 -0.76
CA THR A 262 24.13 5.35 -1.20
C THR A 262 23.76 6.46 -0.20
N VAL A 263 23.03 7.47 -0.65
CA VAL A 263 22.51 8.53 0.23
C VAL A 263 21.64 7.92 1.35
N PHE A 264 20.89 6.85 1.04
CA PHE A 264 20.11 6.11 2.04
C PHE A 264 21.00 5.56 3.17
N MET A 265 22.16 4.94 2.83
CA MET A 265 23.10 4.42 3.82
C MET A 265 23.67 5.53 4.72
N VAL A 266 23.97 6.71 4.14
CA VAL A 266 24.46 7.86 4.92
C VAL A 266 23.38 8.39 5.87
N LEU A 267 22.13 8.51 5.38
CA LEU A 267 21.01 8.92 6.22
C LEU A 267 20.69 7.91 7.32
N LEU A 268 20.75 6.62 7.01
CA LEU A 268 20.54 5.55 7.99
C LEU A 268 21.63 5.59 9.08
N ALA A 269 22.89 5.75 8.69
CA ALA A 269 24.00 5.90 9.65
C ALA A 269 23.79 7.12 10.55
N GLY A 270 23.37 8.26 10.00
CA GLY A 270 23.03 9.44 10.78
C GLY A 270 21.88 9.21 11.76
N LEU A 271 20.83 8.52 11.32
CA LEU A 271 19.72 8.12 12.19
C LEU A 271 20.19 7.20 13.32
N GLN A 272 20.99 6.19 13.02
CA GLN A 272 21.54 5.27 14.02
C GLN A 272 22.40 6.00 15.04
N CYS A 273 23.28 6.93 14.61
CA CYS A 273 24.06 7.76 15.52
C CYS A 273 23.19 8.62 16.44
N MET A 274 22.13 9.20 15.90
CA MET A 274 21.17 9.99 16.67
C MET A 274 20.45 9.13 17.70
N LEU A 275 19.94 7.98 17.28
CA LEU A 275 19.22 7.05 18.15
C LEU A 275 20.13 6.49 19.26
N ALA A 276 21.38 6.13 18.94
CA ALA A 276 22.37 5.68 19.93
C ALA A 276 22.63 6.73 21.01
N ARG A 277 22.77 8.00 20.62
CA ARG A 277 22.95 9.11 21.58
C ARG A 277 21.75 9.36 22.46
N GLN A 278 20.54 9.18 21.92
CA GLN A 278 19.30 9.41 22.67
C GLN A 278 18.95 8.24 23.60
N SER A 279 19.21 7.02 23.19
CA SER A 279 18.85 5.80 23.93
C SER A 279 19.97 5.29 24.85
N GLY A 280 21.22 5.69 24.60
CA GLY A 280 22.41 5.10 25.25
C GLY A 280 22.69 3.64 24.83
N GLN A 281 22.05 3.15 23.74
CA GLN A 281 22.23 1.81 23.21
C GLN A 281 23.14 1.84 21.97
N GLU A 282 24.11 0.95 21.91
CA GLU A 282 25.00 0.81 20.76
C GLU A 282 24.44 -0.16 19.70
N GLU A 283 23.57 -1.07 20.12
CA GLU A 283 22.89 -2.02 19.24
C GLU A 283 21.40 -1.66 19.10
N MET A 284 20.91 -1.69 17.86
CA MET A 284 19.52 -1.41 17.55
C MET A 284 19.08 -2.12 16.28
N VAL A 285 17.81 -2.48 16.22
CA VAL A 285 17.18 -3.04 15.02
C VAL A 285 16.35 -1.94 14.38
N VAL A 286 16.58 -1.71 13.09
CA VAL A 286 15.80 -0.78 12.25
C VAL A 286 15.16 -1.60 11.13
N GLY A 287 13.81 -1.56 11.04
CA GLY A 287 13.01 -2.29 10.06
C GLY A 287 12.53 -1.41 8.90
#